data_aaaa99dcdea69f6939c6b492fcc169da
#
_entry.id   aaaa99dcdea69f6939c6b492fcc169da
#
_cell.length_a   1.000
_cell.length_b   1.000
_cell.length_c   1.000
_cell.angle_alpha   90.00
_cell.angle_beta   90.00
_cell.angle_gamma   90.00
#
_symmetry.space_group_name_H-M   'P 1'
#
loop_
_entity.id
_entity.type
_entity.pdbx_description
1 polymer ?
#
loop_
_entity_poly.entity_id
_entity_poly.type
_entity_poly.pdbx_seq_one_letter_code
_entity_poly.pdbx_strand_id
1 'polypeptide(L)'
;MLELAWASLRSRALSVALTVLVIALSVVLLLGVERVRTQAHEGFASTVSGTDLIVGARSGPVNLLLYSVFHIGDPTNNVSWQSYQALSALPQVKWSVPLSLGDSWRGYRVVGTTGGYFEHYRYGAGHELVFAQGGPFSDLYDAVIGAEVAQAQNITPGDPIVLAHGTGAVPLATHADKPFRVVGILQRTGTPVDASVLVSLPAIEAIHIDWRSGVQLPGQHVSAEQARRLDLTPTSITAFMLGLNTRIATFSVQRTINDYPEEAMLAILPGVTLQQLWQSLGTAERALRLISAMVVLLGMVSLVALLVSTLQERRREMAVLRAVGARPRYIAGLLVVEAVATSALACGLALAALVLASAVGRSWALAQYGLSITHVWPDARELGWVAGLLLVSAV
;
A
#
# COMPACT_ATOMS: atom_id res chain seq x y z
N MET A 1 -46.25 -17.98 5.47
CA MET A 1 -45.02 -18.40 4.77
C MET A 1 -43.78 -18.18 5.63
N LEU A 2 -43.53 -16.98 6.15
CA LEU A 2 -42.32 -16.66 6.96
C LEU A 2 -42.23 -17.52 8.23
N GLU A 3 -43.29 -17.70 8.98
CA GLU A 3 -43.29 -18.53 10.19
C GLU A 3 -42.98 -20.01 9.92
N LEU A 4 -43.52 -20.55 8.82
CA LEU A 4 -43.24 -21.94 8.37
C LEU A 4 -41.79 -22.07 7.92
N ALA A 5 -41.26 -21.11 7.18
CA ALA A 5 -39.83 -21.06 6.78
C ALA A 5 -38.92 -21.02 8.00
N TRP A 6 -39.23 -20.15 8.99
CA TRP A 6 -38.45 -20.04 10.23
C TRP A 6 -38.47 -21.31 11.06
N ALA A 7 -39.62 -21.97 11.23
CA ALA A 7 -39.74 -23.25 11.92
C ALA A 7 -38.92 -24.37 11.22
N SER A 8 -38.94 -24.34 9.87
CA SER A 8 -38.14 -25.22 9.03
C SER A 8 -36.62 -25.02 9.24
N LEU A 9 -36.15 -23.80 9.18
CA LEU A 9 -34.74 -23.46 9.38
C LEU A 9 -34.25 -23.89 10.78
N ARG A 10 -35.10 -23.72 11.80
CA ARG A 10 -34.77 -24.06 13.18
C ARG A 10 -34.70 -25.57 13.43
N SER A 11 -35.52 -26.37 12.77
CA SER A 11 -35.48 -27.85 12.88
C SER A 11 -34.20 -28.46 12.33
N ARG A 12 -33.42 -27.71 11.52
CA ARG A 12 -32.16 -28.13 10.85
C ARG A 12 -31.03 -27.15 11.07
N ALA A 13 -31.01 -26.58 12.24
CA ALA A 13 -30.09 -25.50 12.58
C ALA A 13 -28.61 -25.81 12.21
N LEU A 14 -28.17 -27.06 12.35
CA LEU A 14 -26.78 -27.46 12.05
C LEU A 14 -26.50 -27.39 10.53
N SER A 15 -27.36 -27.99 9.68
CA SER A 15 -27.15 -27.99 8.23
C SER A 15 -27.28 -26.58 7.64
N VAL A 16 -28.25 -25.80 8.13
CA VAL A 16 -28.41 -24.38 7.77
C VAL A 16 -27.19 -23.56 8.20
N ALA A 17 -26.72 -23.76 9.44
CA ALA A 17 -25.54 -23.04 9.95
C ALA A 17 -24.28 -23.35 9.13
N LEU A 18 -24.06 -24.61 8.75
CA LEU A 18 -22.93 -24.99 7.88
C LEU A 18 -23.03 -24.34 6.49
N THR A 19 -24.24 -24.33 5.89
CA THR A 19 -24.46 -23.69 4.58
C THR A 19 -24.27 -22.17 4.67
N VAL A 20 -24.82 -21.54 5.69
CA VAL A 20 -24.62 -20.11 5.97
C VAL A 20 -23.12 -19.80 6.13
N LEU A 21 -22.40 -20.64 6.88
CA LEU A 21 -20.95 -20.46 7.07
C LEU A 21 -20.19 -20.58 5.74
N VAL A 22 -20.48 -21.59 4.92
CA VAL A 22 -19.83 -21.78 3.61
C VAL A 22 -20.09 -20.57 2.70
N ILE A 23 -21.34 -20.12 2.58
CA ILE A 23 -21.70 -18.94 1.78
C ILE A 23 -21.03 -17.69 2.36
N ALA A 24 -21.08 -17.49 3.67
CA ALA A 24 -20.46 -16.32 4.32
C ALA A 24 -18.95 -16.26 4.08
N LEU A 25 -18.23 -17.39 4.24
CA LEU A 25 -16.79 -17.45 3.94
C LEU A 25 -16.50 -17.18 2.46
N SER A 26 -17.35 -17.69 1.55
CA SER A 26 -17.22 -17.43 0.12
C SER A 26 -17.36 -15.94 -0.21
N VAL A 27 -18.35 -15.29 0.40
CA VAL A 27 -18.59 -13.84 0.22
C VAL A 27 -17.47 -13.02 0.87
N VAL A 28 -17.00 -13.39 2.07
CA VAL A 28 -15.84 -12.74 2.71
C VAL A 28 -14.61 -12.82 1.83
N LEU A 29 -14.34 -13.99 1.23
CA LEU A 29 -13.20 -14.15 0.33
C LEU A 29 -13.32 -13.26 -0.90
N LEU A 30 -14.49 -13.27 -1.57
CA LEU A 30 -14.73 -12.46 -2.76
C LEU A 30 -14.59 -10.97 -2.48
N LEU A 31 -15.34 -10.47 -1.49
CA LEU A 31 -15.34 -9.05 -1.16
C LEU A 31 -14.03 -8.61 -0.49
N GLY A 32 -13.41 -9.48 0.31
CA GLY A 32 -12.13 -9.21 0.95
C GLY A 32 -11.00 -9.05 -0.06
N VAL A 33 -10.91 -9.93 -1.06
CA VAL A 33 -9.92 -9.82 -2.15
C VAL A 33 -10.14 -8.51 -2.93
N GLU A 34 -11.40 -8.20 -3.27
CA GLU A 34 -11.72 -6.96 -4.01
C GLU A 34 -11.40 -5.70 -3.18
N ARG A 35 -11.70 -5.71 -1.89
CA ARG A 35 -11.41 -4.62 -0.96
C ARG A 35 -9.89 -4.38 -0.82
N VAL A 36 -9.11 -5.42 -0.57
CA VAL A 36 -7.64 -5.32 -0.47
C VAL A 36 -7.07 -4.79 -1.79
N ARG A 37 -7.54 -5.30 -2.92
CA ARG A 37 -7.11 -4.86 -4.25
C ARG A 37 -7.38 -3.35 -4.47
N THR A 38 -8.60 -2.90 -4.20
CA THR A 38 -9.00 -1.51 -4.41
C THR A 38 -8.22 -0.56 -3.52
N GLN A 39 -8.10 -0.90 -2.23
CA GLN A 39 -7.37 -0.09 -1.27
C GLN A 39 -5.87 -0.03 -1.57
N ALA A 40 -5.26 -1.16 -1.95
CA ALA A 40 -3.88 -1.18 -2.40
C ALA A 40 -3.70 -0.26 -3.62
N HIS A 41 -4.60 -0.37 -4.62
CA HIS A 41 -4.53 0.46 -5.82
C HIS A 41 -4.63 1.95 -5.51
N GLU A 42 -5.56 2.35 -4.64
CA GLU A 42 -5.74 3.73 -4.21
C GLU A 42 -4.56 4.23 -3.37
N GLY A 43 -4.05 3.42 -2.44
CA GLY A 43 -2.90 3.75 -1.60
C GLY A 43 -1.64 3.99 -2.44
N PHE A 44 -1.34 3.10 -3.38
CA PHE A 44 -0.20 3.26 -4.28
C PHE A 44 -0.37 4.44 -5.24
N ALA A 45 -1.56 4.63 -5.83
CA ALA A 45 -1.83 5.73 -6.73
C ALA A 45 -1.73 7.10 -6.05
N SER A 46 -1.97 7.15 -4.75
CA SER A 46 -1.91 8.37 -3.94
C SER A 46 -0.51 8.73 -3.46
N THR A 47 0.47 7.83 -3.57
CA THR A 47 1.81 8.02 -2.97
C THR A 47 2.61 9.13 -3.63
N VAL A 48 2.43 9.36 -4.95
CA VAL A 48 3.16 10.40 -5.68
C VAL A 48 2.18 11.28 -6.42
N SER A 49 1.92 12.43 -5.85
CA SER A 49 1.07 13.47 -6.43
C SER A 49 1.93 14.70 -6.75
N GLY A 50 1.68 15.35 -7.88
CA GLY A 50 2.37 16.60 -8.21
C GLY A 50 3.82 16.48 -8.71
N THR A 51 4.38 15.27 -8.80
CA THR A 51 5.70 15.02 -9.42
C THR A 51 5.49 14.64 -10.89
N ASP A 52 6.09 15.40 -11.80
CA ASP A 52 5.93 15.15 -13.23
C ASP A 52 6.86 14.03 -13.73
N LEU A 53 8.12 14.02 -13.28
CA LEU A 53 9.11 13.02 -13.64
C LEU A 53 9.90 12.55 -12.41
N ILE A 54 10.28 11.28 -12.40
CA ILE A 54 11.30 10.72 -11.51
C ILE A 54 12.45 10.25 -12.39
N VAL A 55 13.65 10.61 -11.99
CA VAL A 55 14.87 10.34 -12.75
C VAL A 55 15.84 9.55 -11.88
N GLY A 56 16.50 8.57 -12.48
CA GLY A 56 17.54 7.77 -11.85
C GLY A 56 18.46 7.14 -12.89
N ALA A 57 19.44 6.36 -12.46
CA ALA A 57 20.29 5.60 -13.37
C ALA A 57 19.44 4.64 -14.22
N ARG A 58 19.89 4.40 -15.45
CA ARG A 58 19.15 3.57 -16.41
C ARG A 58 18.92 2.16 -15.87
N SER A 59 17.65 1.86 -15.62
CA SER A 59 17.15 0.58 -15.09
C SER A 59 15.76 0.30 -15.66
N GLY A 60 15.04 -0.67 -15.10
CA GLY A 60 13.62 -0.84 -15.45
C GLY A 60 12.75 0.29 -14.87
N PRO A 61 11.74 0.81 -15.59
CA PRO A 61 10.86 1.88 -15.09
C PRO A 61 10.20 1.55 -13.75
N VAL A 62 9.70 0.32 -13.62
CA VAL A 62 9.09 -0.16 -12.37
C VAL A 62 10.12 -0.24 -11.24
N ASN A 63 11.35 -0.66 -11.52
CA ASN A 63 12.41 -0.71 -10.51
C ASN A 63 12.74 0.69 -10.00
N LEU A 64 12.90 1.67 -10.90
CA LEU A 64 13.11 3.07 -10.52
C LEU A 64 11.98 3.60 -9.63
N LEU A 65 10.73 3.34 -9.98
CA LEU A 65 9.58 3.72 -9.18
C LEU A 65 9.60 3.07 -7.79
N LEU A 66 9.89 1.75 -7.73
CA LEU A 66 9.88 0.99 -6.48
C LEU A 66 10.92 1.51 -5.49
N TYR A 67 12.17 1.69 -5.91
CA TYR A 67 13.18 2.13 -4.93
C TYR A 67 13.07 3.63 -4.59
N SER A 68 12.73 4.50 -5.56
CA SER A 68 12.71 5.95 -5.33
C SER A 68 11.49 6.45 -4.58
N VAL A 69 10.33 5.78 -4.72
CA VAL A 69 9.05 6.21 -4.14
C VAL A 69 8.58 5.28 -3.03
N PHE A 70 8.65 3.97 -3.30
CA PHE A 70 8.16 2.98 -2.35
C PHE A 70 9.24 2.47 -1.40
N HIS A 71 10.49 2.89 -1.62
CA HIS A 71 11.66 2.48 -0.84
C HIS A 71 11.85 0.95 -0.80
N ILE A 72 11.39 0.26 -1.86
CA ILE A 72 11.46 -1.20 -2.03
C ILE A 72 12.56 -1.54 -3.04
N GLY A 73 13.48 -2.41 -2.64
CA GLY A 73 14.64 -2.79 -3.45
C GLY A 73 15.75 -1.75 -3.41
N ASP A 74 16.78 -1.94 -4.20
CA ASP A 74 17.98 -1.13 -4.24
C ASP A 74 18.23 -0.58 -5.66
N PRO A 75 18.85 0.61 -5.78
CA PRO A 75 19.24 1.16 -7.07
C PRO A 75 20.33 0.30 -7.70
N THR A 76 20.32 0.20 -9.02
CA THR A 76 21.37 -0.49 -9.77
C THR A 76 22.66 0.32 -9.87
N ASN A 77 22.54 1.64 -9.88
CA ASN A 77 23.61 2.61 -9.92
C ASN A 77 23.12 3.97 -9.40
N ASN A 78 24.02 4.89 -9.13
CA ASN A 78 23.71 6.27 -8.76
C ASN A 78 23.82 7.20 -9.97
N VAL A 79 23.24 8.39 -9.86
CA VAL A 79 23.38 9.52 -10.80
C VAL A 79 24.42 10.47 -10.23
N SER A 80 25.35 10.95 -11.07
CA SER A 80 26.36 11.92 -10.66
C SER A 80 25.71 13.25 -10.25
N TRP A 81 26.29 13.92 -9.25
CA TRP A 81 25.80 15.23 -8.82
C TRP A 81 25.86 16.27 -9.95
N GLN A 82 26.87 16.19 -10.80
CA GLN A 82 27.01 17.04 -11.97
C GLN A 82 25.84 16.90 -12.96
N SER A 83 25.47 15.66 -13.28
CA SER A 83 24.31 15.38 -14.15
C SER A 83 23.01 15.88 -13.54
N TYR A 84 22.81 15.65 -12.21
CA TYR A 84 21.66 16.18 -11.49
C TYR A 84 21.59 17.71 -11.60
N GLN A 85 22.69 18.42 -11.35
CA GLN A 85 22.73 19.88 -11.44
C GLN A 85 22.41 20.38 -12.86
N ALA A 86 23.02 19.78 -13.88
CA ALA A 86 22.78 20.13 -15.27
C ALA A 86 21.31 19.98 -15.67
N LEU A 87 20.69 18.87 -15.29
CA LEU A 87 19.29 18.57 -15.63
C LEU A 87 18.29 19.37 -14.80
N SER A 88 18.61 19.64 -13.55
CA SER A 88 17.77 20.48 -12.68
C SER A 88 17.76 21.95 -13.13
N ALA A 89 18.81 22.39 -13.84
CA ALA A 89 18.91 23.75 -14.40
C ALA A 89 18.21 23.94 -15.75
N LEU A 90 17.55 22.90 -16.31
CA LEU A 90 16.80 23.01 -17.54
C LEU A 90 15.67 24.05 -17.41
N PRO A 91 15.46 24.94 -18.42
CA PRO A 91 14.45 26.01 -18.34
C PRO A 91 13.02 25.52 -18.09
N GLN A 92 12.73 24.27 -18.43
CA GLN A 92 11.41 23.64 -18.25
C GLN A 92 11.18 23.15 -16.82
N VAL A 93 12.24 22.99 -16.02
CA VAL A 93 12.19 22.51 -14.64
C VAL A 93 11.80 23.66 -13.71
N LYS A 94 10.77 23.43 -12.93
CA LYS A 94 10.28 24.38 -11.92
C LYS A 94 10.96 24.14 -10.56
N TRP A 95 11.10 22.88 -10.19
CA TRP A 95 11.76 22.45 -8.97
C TRP A 95 12.34 21.04 -9.15
N SER A 96 13.34 20.74 -8.37
CA SER A 96 13.95 19.42 -8.28
C SER A 96 14.21 19.04 -6.84
N VAL A 97 14.04 17.75 -6.53
CA VAL A 97 14.30 17.20 -5.18
C VAL A 97 15.16 15.95 -5.34
N PRO A 98 16.43 15.99 -4.91
CA PRO A 98 17.33 14.85 -4.95
C PRO A 98 17.03 13.88 -3.81
N LEU A 99 17.27 12.58 -4.07
CA LEU A 99 17.10 11.48 -3.13
C LEU A 99 18.37 10.64 -3.09
N SER A 100 18.88 10.37 -1.91
CA SER A 100 19.97 9.44 -1.63
C SER A 100 19.47 8.32 -0.74
N LEU A 101 19.62 7.08 -1.17
CA LEU A 101 19.16 5.87 -0.49
C LEU A 101 20.35 4.93 -0.32
N GLY A 102 20.43 4.23 0.79
CA GLY A 102 21.54 3.29 1.02
C GLY A 102 21.67 2.89 2.48
N ASP A 103 21.18 3.73 3.38
CA ASP A 103 21.23 3.50 4.81
C ASP A 103 19.88 3.11 5.39
N SER A 104 19.91 2.63 6.62
CA SER A 104 18.73 2.28 7.39
C SER A 104 18.87 2.62 8.87
N TRP A 105 17.75 2.66 9.55
CA TRP A 105 17.69 2.71 10.98
C TRP A 105 16.68 1.68 11.49
N ARG A 106 17.16 0.65 12.19
CA ARG A 106 16.31 -0.45 12.72
C ARG A 106 15.38 -1.07 11.66
N GLY A 107 15.86 -1.18 10.41
CA GLY A 107 15.11 -1.72 9.27
C GLY A 107 14.27 -0.69 8.51
N TYR A 108 14.12 0.54 9.02
CA TYR A 108 13.48 1.64 8.30
C TYR A 108 14.47 2.29 7.33
N ARG A 109 14.00 2.63 6.14
CA ARG A 109 14.84 3.30 5.13
C ARG A 109 15.21 4.71 5.54
N VAL A 110 16.47 5.05 5.36
CA VAL A 110 16.96 6.43 5.44
C VAL A 110 16.92 7.04 4.05
N VAL A 111 16.38 8.25 3.98
CA VAL A 111 16.27 9.05 2.75
C VAL A 111 17.02 10.34 2.96
N GLY A 112 18.19 10.45 2.33
CA GLY A 112 18.93 11.70 2.23
C GLY A 112 18.27 12.61 1.20
N THR A 113 17.89 13.82 1.57
CA THR A 113 17.19 14.75 0.68
C THR A 113 17.45 16.21 1.08
N THR A 114 16.72 17.15 0.47
CA THR A 114 16.79 18.59 0.79
C THR A 114 15.48 19.07 1.42
N GLY A 115 15.48 20.29 1.97
CA GLY A 115 14.26 20.94 2.46
C GLY A 115 13.13 21.01 1.43
N GLY A 116 13.48 21.06 0.13
CA GLY A 116 12.53 21.00 -0.97
C GLY A 116 11.66 19.74 -0.98
N TYR A 117 12.07 18.67 -0.32
CA TYR A 117 11.23 17.49 -0.15
C TYR A 117 9.95 17.83 0.62
N PHE A 118 10.04 18.54 1.72
CA PHE A 118 8.89 18.95 2.53
C PHE A 118 8.00 19.97 1.80
N GLU A 119 8.59 20.79 0.92
CA GLU A 119 7.88 21.81 0.17
C GLU A 119 7.14 21.26 -1.05
N HIS A 120 7.70 20.25 -1.73
CA HIS A 120 7.23 19.80 -3.03
C HIS A 120 6.62 18.40 -3.04
N TYR A 121 6.96 17.54 -2.08
CA TYR A 121 6.31 16.22 -1.99
C TYR A 121 4.82 16.39 -1.70
N ARG A 122 4.00 15.71 -2.50
CA ARG A 122 2.55 15.71 -2.37
C ARG A 122 2.04 14.28 -2.40
N TYR A 123 0.98 14.01 -1.64
CA TYR A 123 0.33 12.71 -1.59
C TYR A 123 -1.20 12.85 -1.65
N GLY A 124 -1.91 11.77 -1.92
CA GLY A 124 -3.35 11.78 -2.04
C GLY A 124 -3.83 12.73 -3.14
N ALA A 125 -4.79 13.56 -2.83
CA ALA A 125 -5.33 14.58 -3.71
C ALA A 125 -4.47 15.86 -3.76
N GLY A 126 -3.16 15.76 -3.50
CA GLY A 126 -2.24 16.90 -3.49
C GLY A 126 -1.97 17.47 -2.09
N HIS A 127 -2.16 16.65 -1.04
CA HIS A 127 -1.87 17.05 0.33
C HIS A 127 -0.37 17.27 0.55
N GLU A 128 -0.04 18.26 1.36
CA GLU A 128 1.31 18.60 1.79
C GLU A 128 1.75 17.74 2.97
N LEU A 129 3.06 17.57 3.13
CA LEU A 129 3.62 17.00 4.35
C LEU A 129 3.42 17.99 5.51
N VAL A 130 2.83 17.51 6.59
CA VAL A 130 2.58 18.31 7.81
C VAL A 130 3.34 17.68 8.96
N PHE A 131 3.96 18.51 9.80
CA PHE A 131 4.62 18.06 11.01
C PHE A 131 3.59 17.88 12.13
N ALA A 132 3.59 16.69 12.74
CA ALA A 132 2.83 16.44 13.97
C ALA A 132 3.53 17.06 15.18
N GLN A 133 4.89 17.05 15.18
CA GLN A 133 5.72 17.62 16.21
C GLN A 133 7.04 18.12 15.57
N GLY A 134 7.63 19.18 16.15
CA GLY A 134 8.88 19.73 15.67
C GLY A 134 8.79 20.39 14.30
N GLY A 135 9.82 20.26 13.48
CA GLY A 135 9.93 20.88 12.16
C GLY A 135 10.94 20.19 11.25
N PRO A 136 11.25 20.80 10.08
CA PRO A 136 12.23 20.27 9.16
C PRO A 136 13.64 20.31 9.78
N PHE A 137 14.56 19.52 9.23
CA PHE A 137 15.96 19.56 9.62
C PHE A 137 16.60 20.92 9.26
N SER A 138 17.42 21.44 10.16
CA SER A 138 18.15 22.70 10.00
C SER A 138 19.66 22.54 10.27
N ASP A 139 20.03 21.54 11.05
CA ASP A 139 21.41 21.17 11.34
C ASP A 139 21.82 19.92 10.55
N LEU A 140 23.15 19.73 10.39
CA LEU A 140 23.73 18.61 9.63
C LEU A 140 23.23 17.23 10.11
N TYR A 141 23.16 17.03 11.42
CA TYR A 141 22.76 15.77 12.04
C TYR A 141 21.33 15.79 12.59
N ASP A 142 20.49 16.60 12.03
CA ASP A 142 19.05 16.56 12.29
C ASP A 142 18.39 15.46 11.46
N ALA A 143 17.41 14.79 12.05
CA ALA A 143 16.57 13.80 11.38
C ALA A 143 15.08 14.12 11.58
N VAL A 144 14.30 13.90 10.53
CA VAL A 144 12.84 13.91 10.57
C VAL A 144 12.35 12.48 10.34
N ILE A 145 11.41 12.02 11.15
CA ILE A 145 10.90 10.65 11.06
C ILE A 145 9.41 10.62 10.68
N GLY A 146 9.02 9.57 9.97
CA GLY A 146 7.63 9.29 9.65
C GLY A 146 6.83 8.85 10.87
N ALA A 147 5.51 8.98 10.80
CA ALA A 147 4.60 8.68 11.90
C ALA A 147 4.68 7.23 12.39
N GLU A 148 4.91 6.27 11.48
CA GLU A 148 5.02 4.85 11.80
C GLU A 148 6.32 4.57 12.56
N VAL A 149 7.43 5.15 12.11
CA VAL A 149 8.73 5.05 12.78
C VAL A 149 8.63 5.57 14.21
N ALA A 150 8.04 6.75 14.40
CA ALA A 150 7.86 7.36 15.71
C ALA A 150 7.03 6.48 16.64
N GLN A 151 5.90 5.97 16.15
CA GLN A 151 4.99 5.13 16.91
C GLN A 151 5.59 3.76 17.25
N ALA A 152 6.17 3.07 16.26
CA ALA A 152 6.71 1.71 16.44
C ALA A 152 7.95 1.68 17.35
N GLN A 153 8.75 2.73 17.32
CA GLN A 153 10.00 2.82 18.09
C GLN A 153 9.87 3.68 19.35
N ASN A 154 8.69 4.27 19.59
CA ASN A 154 8.40 5.16 20.72
C ASN A 154 9.41 6.32 20.82
N ILE A 155 9.69 6.99 19.68
CA ILE A 155 10.63 8.09 19.55
C ILE A 155 9.90 9.43 19.60
N THR A 156 10.53 10.39 20.25
CA THR A 156 10.07 11.78 20.37
C THR A 156 11.13 12.76 19.87
N PRO A 157 10.75 14.01 19.53
CA PRO A 157 11.73 15.03 19.19
C PRO A 157 12.72 15.24 20.34
N GLY A 158 14.02 15.25 20.00
CA GLY A 158 15.14 15.31 20.95
C GLY A 158 15.89 14.00 21.09
N ASP A 159 15.26 12.86 20.78
CA ASP A 159 15.88 11.55 20.92
C ASP A 159 17.02 11.34 19.89
N PRO A 160 18.13 10.71 20.32
CA PRO A 160 19.22 10.37 19.42
C PRO A 160 18.94 9.09 18.64
N ILE A 161 19.34 9.06 17.37
CA ILE A 161 19.31 7.87 16.52
C ILE A 161 20.68 7.67 15.85
N VAL A 162 21.07 6.42 15.65
CA VAL A 162 22.34 6.04 14.98
C VAL A 162 22.00 5.28 13.72
N LEU A 163 22.36 5.83 12.56
CA LEU A 163 22.14 5.22 11.28
C LEU A 163 23.09 4.05 11.05
N ALA A 164 22.66 3.13 10.19
CA ALA A 164 23.42 1.95 9.83
C ALA A 164 23.52 1.80 8.30
N HIS A 165 24.67 1.33 7.84
CA HIS A 165 24.89 1.08 6.42
C HIS A 165 24.15 -0.17 5.96
N GLY A 166 23.47 -0.05 4.81
CA GLY A 166 22.69 -1.12 4.20
C GLY A 166 21.22 -1.13 4.65
N THR A 167 20.44 -1.97 4.00
CA THR A 167 18.96 -1.97 4.07
C THR A 167 18.38 -3.14 4.86
N GLY A 168 19.23 -4.01 5.41
CA GLY A 168 18.83 -5.19 6.16
C GLY A 168 18.40 -4.91 7.59
N ALA A 169 17.64 -5.85 8.17
CA ALA A 169 17.29 -5.83 9.60
C ALA A 169 18.51 -6.00 10.52
N VAL A 170 19.59 -6.59 10.02
CA VAL A 170 20.87 -6.71 10.71
C VAL A 170 21.83 -5.68 10.12
N PRO A 171 22.24 -4.67 10.90
CA PRO A 171 23.16 -3.65 10.41
C PRO A 171 24.53 -4.27 10.10
N LEU A 172 25.05 -4.04 8.90
CA LEU A 172 26.41 -4.46 8.53
C LEU A 172 27.46 -3.62 9.27
N ALA A 173 27.18 -2.34 9.45
CA ALA A 173 27.99 -1.39 10.19
C ALA A 173 27.13 -0.22 10.65
N THR A 174 27.50 0.43 11.77
CA THR A 174 26.75 1.55 12.35
C THR A 174 27.62 2.80 12.39
N HIS A 175 27.01 3.97 12.16
CA HIS A 175 27.65 5.28 12.24
C HIS A 175 27.51 5.86 13.67
N ALA A 176 27.94 5.09 14.68
CA ALA A 176 27.79 5.45 16.10
C ALA A 176 28.58 6.71 16.50
N ASP A 177 29.60 7.07 15.73
CA ASP A 177 30.43 8.25 15.89
C ASP A 177 29.76 9.56 15.41
N LYS A 178 28.66 9.45 14.66
CA LYS A 178 27.90 10.57 14.10
C LYS A 178 26.39 10.39 14.37
N PRO A 179 25.95 10.48 15.66
CA PRO A 179 24.55 10.32 15.99
C PRO A 179 23.71 11.48 15.44
N PHE A 180 22.51 11.16 15.00
CA PHE A 180 21.50 12.14 14.59
C PHE A 180 20.55 12.42 15.74
N ARG A 181 19.95 13.61 15.72
CA ARG A 181 18.89 14.02 16.63
C ARG A 181 17.57 14.13 15.89
N VAL A 182 16.53 13.50 16.36
CA VAL A 182 15.18 13.65 15.83
C VAL A 182 14.67 15.05 16.16
N VAL A 183 14.35 15.87 15.14
CA VAL A 183 13.86 17.23 15.30
C VAL A 183 12.41 17.40 14.87
N GLY A 184 11.88 16.45 14.09
CA GLY A 184 10.53 16.50 13.60
C GLY A 184 9.92 15.12 13.41
N ILE A 185 8.60 15.05 13.61
CA ILE A 185 7.78 13.87 13.32
C ILE A 185 6.68 14.32 12.37
N LEU A 186 6.57 13.65 11.23
CA LEU A 186 5.52 13.91 10.25
C LEU A 186 4.17 13.35 10.70
N GLN A 187 3.09 13.99 10.29
CA GLN A 187 1.75 13.42 10.40
C GLN A 187 1.64 12.19 9.48
N ARG A 188 0.78 11.26 9.84
CA ARG A 188 0.54 10.06 9.08
C ARG A 188 -0.04 10.38 7.70
N THR A 189 0.59 9.87 6.67
CA THR A 189 0.25 10.10 5.26
C THR A 189 -0.40 8.89 4.60
N GLY A 190 -0.19 7.68 5.12
CA GLY A 190 -0.55 6.43 4.45
C GLY A 190 0.35 6.10 3.26
N THR A 191 1.54 6.69 3.20
CA THR A 191 2.55 6.49 2.16
C THR A 191 3.84 5.93 2.77
N PRO A 192 4.81 5.47 1.97
CA PRO A 192 6.11 4.99 2.47
C PRO A 192 6.89 6.00 3.32
N VAL A 193 6.56 7.28 3.22
CA VAL A 193 7.15 8.34 4.07
C VAL A 193 6.90 8.06 5.55
N ASP A 194 5.76 7.45 5.90
CA ASP A 194 5.43 7.11 7.29
C ASP A 194 6.44 6.14 7.92
N ALA A 195 7.06 5.27 7.10
CA ALA A 195 8.07 4.29 7.48
C ALA A 195 9.50 4.70 7.12
N SER A 196 9.77 6.00 7.00
CA SER A 196 11.07 6.53 6.57
C SER A 196 11.71 7.43 7.62
N VAL A 197 13.04 7.49 7.58
CA VAL A 197 13.86 8.46 8.29
C VAL A 197 14.45 9.42 7.26
N LEU A 198 14.14 10.70 7.36
CA LEU A 198 14.57 11.74 6.44
C LEU A 198 15.73 12.50 7.06
N VAL A 199 16.82 12.66 6.32
CA VAL A 199 18.02 13.42 6.73
C VAL A 199 18.48 14.33 5.60
N SER A 200 19.33 15.30 5.90
CA SER A 200 19.89 16.16 4.85
C SER A 200 20.88 15.39 3.96
N LEU A 201 20.97 15.75 2.68
CA LEU A 201 21.97 15.17 1.75
C LEU A 201 23.41 15.34 2.26
N PRO A 202 23.83 16.54 2.77
CA PRO A 202 25.14 16.69 3.36
C PRO A 202 25.41 15.74 4.53
N ALA A 203 24.36 15.33 5.27
CA ALA A 203 24.50 14.37 6.36
C ALA A 203 24.89 12.98 5.86
N ILE A 204 24.34 12.55 4.71
CA ILE A 204 24.73 11.28 4.08
C ILE A 204 26.20 11.30 3.69
N GLU A 205 26.69 12.40 3.11
CA GLU A 205 28.13 12.54 2.80
C GLU A 205 28.99 12.54 4.07
N ALA A 206 28.52 13.24 5.12
CA ALA A 206 29.25 13.32 6.38
C ALA A 206 29.45 11.97 7.06
N ILE A 207 28.46 11.09 7.04
CA ILE A 207 28.58 9.75 7.65
C ILE A 207 29.46 8.80 6.83
N HIS A 208 29.64 9.07 5.53
CA HIS A 208 30.42 8.24 4.63
C HIS A 208 31.82 8.77 4.29
N ILE A 209 32.19 9.97 4.80
CA ILE A 209 33.43 10.67 4.40
C ILE A 209 34.70 9.87 4.70
N ASP A 210 34.68 9.08 5.75
CA ASP A 210 35.77 8.18 6.19
C ASP A 210 35.51 6.71 5.83
N TRP A 211 34.54 6.46 4.92
CA TRP A 211 34.17 5.13 4.45
C TRP A 211 34.55 4.95 2.98
N ARG A 212 35.07 3.77 2.63
CA ARG A 212 35.24 3.34 1.23
C ARG A 212 34.70 1.92 1.06
N SER A 213 33.89 1.72 0.02
CA SER A 213 33.33 0.39 -0.31
C SER A 213 32.61 -0.28 0.88
N GLY A 214 31.93 0.52 1.72
CA GLY A 214 31.15 0.02 2.85
C GLY A 214 31.97 -0.33 4.11
N VAL A 215 33.25 0.05 4.16
CA VAL A 215 34.12 -0.18 5.31
C VAL A 215 34.80 1.12 5.73
N GLN A 216 34.84 1.38 7.05
CA GLN A 216 35.56 2.51 7.60
C GLN A 216 37.08 2.33 7.43
N LEU A 217 37.76 3.35 6.91
CA LEU A 217 39.20 3.29 6.68
C LEU A 217 39.96 3.39 8.01
N PRO A 218 40.80 2.39 8.35
CA PRO A 218 41.61 2.45 9.56
C PRO A 218 42.54 3.68 9.55
N GLY A 219 42.51 4.46 10.64
CA GLY A 219 43.37 5.66 10.82
C GLY A 219 42.88 6.93 10.11
N GLN A 220 41.74 6.92 9.44
CA GLN A 220 41.14 8.09 8.77
C GLN A 220 39.82 8.50 9.41
N HIS A 221 39.68 8.35 10.72
CA HIS A 221 38.47 8.75 11.43
C HIS A 221 38.25 10.25 11.38
N VAL A 222 37.10 10.68 10.84
CA VAL A 222 36.64 12.06 10.81
C VAL A 222 35.53 12.24 11.83
N SER A 223 35.76 12.99 12.87
CA SER A 223 34.73 13.26 13.90
C SER A 223 33.54 14.05 13.33
N ALA A 224 32.40 14.00 14.02
CA ALA A 224 31.21 14.76 13.64
C ALA A 224 31.48 16.28 13.54
N GLU A 225 32.33 16.82 14.42
CA GLU A 225 32.76 18.23 14.43
C GLU A 225 33.67 18.58 13.23
N GLN A 226 34.56 17.65 12.87
CA GLN A 226 35.45 17.86 11.72
C GLN A 226 34.63 17.78 10.40
N ALA A 227 33.70 16.83 10.29
CA ALA A 227 32.83 16.70 9.14
C ALA A 227 32.04 17.99 8.84
N ARG A 228 31.59 18.72 9.86
CA ARG A 228 30.89 20.02 9.71
C ARG A 228 31.69 21.09 8.99
N ARG A 229 33.02 20.97 8.94
CA ARG A 229 33.93 21.95 8.33
C ARG A 229 34.40 21.58 6.92
N LEU A 230 34.00 20.39 6.46
CA LEU A 230 34.39 19.90 5.15
C LEU A 230 33.32 20.23 4.10
N ASP A 231 33.73 20.20 2.84
CA ASP A 231 32.77 20.25 1.74
C ASP A 231 31.98 18.92 1.67
N LEU A 232 30.72 19.03 1.95
CA LEU A 232 29.77 17.89 1.96
C LEU A 232 28.85 17.92 0.73
N THR A 233 29.34 18.51 -0.36
CA THR A 233 28.63 18.43 -1.64
C THR A 233 28.57 16.96 -2.09
N PRO A 234 27.39 16.41 -2.36
CA PRO A 234 27.26 15.01 -2.79
C PRO A 234 28.07 14.74 -4.06
N THR A 235 28.66 13.58 -4.13
CA THR A 235 29.32 13.11 -5.38
C THR A 235 28.30 12.47 -6.31
N SER A 236 27.29 11.82 -5.74
CA SER A 236 26.20 11.16 -6.48
C SER A 236 24.93 11.09 -5.63
N ILE A 237 23.82 10.87 -6.29
CA ILE A 237 22.50 10.65 -5.68
C ILE A 237 21.86 9.42 -6.31
N THR A 238 20.89 8.84 -5.63
CA THR A 238 20.20 7.63 -6.11
C THR A 238 19.19 7.95 -7.22
N ALA A 239 18.39 9.00 -7.00
CA ALA A 239 17.35 9.47 -7.90
C ALA A 239 17.01 10.92 -7.59
N PHE A 240 16.18 11.53 -8.42
CA PHE A 240 15.61 12.85 -8.13
C PHE A 240 14.21 12.99 -8.73
N MET A 241 13.40 13.79 -8.07
CA MET A 241 12.05 14.17 -8.53
C MET A 241 12.11 15.51 -9.23
N LEU A 242 11.30 15.68 -10.26
CA LEU A 242 11.16 16.92 -11.01
C LEU A 242 9.70 17.36 -11.08
N GLY A 243 9.48 18.64 -10.82
CA GLY A 243 8.27 19.33 -11.21
C GLY A 243 8.56 20.30 -12.37
N LEU A 244 7.70 20.32 -13.36
CA LEU A 244 7.85 21.11 -14.57
C LEU A 244 6.96 22.36 -14.55
N ASN A 245 7.36 23.38 -15.30
CA ASN A 245 6.57 24.60 -15.46
C ASN A 245 5.25 24.33 -16.19
N THR A 246 5.26 23.37 -17.13
CA THR A 246 4.06 22.98 -17.91
C THR A 246 4.08 21.49 -18.17
N ARG A 247 2.92 20.83 -18.10
CA ARG A 247 2.77 19.40 -18.42
C ARG A 247 3.08 19.08 -19.89
N ILE A 248 2.98 20.06 -20.79
CA ILE A 248 3.30 19.87 -22.21
C ILE A 248 4.80 19.55 -22.39
N ALA A 249 5.68 20.09 -21.54
CA ALA A 249 7.11 19.85 -21.60
C ALA A 249 7.54 18.45 -21.12
N THR A 250 6.65 17.67 -20.50
CA THR A 250 7.01 16.40 -19.85
C THR A 250 7.71 15.43 -20.79
N PHE A 251 7.14 15.19 -21.98
CA PHE A 251 7.75 14.23 -22.92
C PHE A 251 9.04 14.74 -23.55
N SER A 252 9.18 16.06 -23.77
CA SER A 252 10.42 16.64 -24.30
C SER A 252 11.55 16.56 -23.26
N VAL A 253 11.27 16.89 -22.00
CA VAL A 253 12.23 16.77 -20.88
C VAL A 253 12.59 15.30 -20.64
N GLN A 254 11.61 14.41 -20.64
CA GLN A 254 11.85 12.98 -20.53
C GLN A 254 12.81 12.47 -21.60
N ARG A 255 12.60 12.87 -22.86
CA ARG A 255 13.49 12.50 -23.98
C ARG A 255 14.89 13.07 -23.77
N THR A 256 15.01 14.36 -23.43
CA THR A 256 16.28 15.01 -23.16
C THR A 256 17.09 14.28 -22.10
N ILE A 257 16.42 13.81 -21.03
CA ILE A 257 17.07 13.06 -19.96
C ILE A 257 17.45 11.64 -20.41
N ASN A 258 16.57 10.94 -21.11
CA ASN A 258 16.82 9.57 -21.57
C ASN A 258 17.93 9.50 -22.64
N ASP A 259 18.10 10.57 -23.41
CA ASP A 259 19.13 10.70 -24.45
C ASP A 259 20.35 11.51 -23.95
N TYR A 260 20.47 11.75 -22.63
CA TYR A 260 21.57 12.51 -22.06
C TYR A 260 22.90 11.81 -22.30
N PRO A 261 23.89 12.49 -22.99
CA PRO A 261 25.08 11.81 -23.49
C PRO A 261 26.12 11.50 -22.42
N GLU A 262 26.18 12.27 -21.32
CA GLU A 262 27.21 12.17 -20.31
C GLU A 262 26.98 10.97 -19.38
N GLU A 263 25.72 10.55 -19.20
CA GLU A 263 25.36 9.50 -18.26
C GLU A 263 24.08 8.77 -18.67
N ALA A 264 24.08 7.45 -18.57
CA ALA A 264 22.92 6.64 -18.90
C ALA A 264 21.81 6.75 -17.84
N MET A 265 20.81 7.57 -18.09
CA MET A 265 19.71 7.81 -17.18
C MET A 265 18.36 7.36 -17.75
N LEU A 266 17.39 7.30 -16.86
CA LEU A 266 16.00 7.00 -17.17
C LEU A 266 15.10 8.00 -16.42
N ALA A 267 14.25 8.69 -17.19
CA ALA A 267 13.16 9.50 -16.64
C ALA A 267 11.83 8.77 -16.85
N ILE A 268 11.06 8.62 -15.78
CA ILE A 268 9.75 7.98 -15.79
C ILE A 268 8.65 8.96 -15.39
N LEU A 269 7.45 8.73 -15.95
CA LEU A 269 6.22 9.36 -15.46
C LEU A 269 5.65 8.45 -14.36
N PRO A 270 5.58 8.90 -13.10
CA PRO A 270 5.17 8.02 -11.98
C PRO A 270 3.83 7.34 -12.22
N GLY A 271 2.82 8.08 -12.68
CA GLY A 271 1.48 7.54 -12.93
C GLY A 271 1.44 6.46 -14.03
N VAL A 272 2.20 6.66 -15.13
CA VAL A 272 2.28 5.68 -16.22
C VAL A 272 3.00 4.41 -15.76
N THR A 273 4.11 4.58 -15.05
CA THR A 273 4.90 3.45 -14.54
C THR A 273 4.12 2.66 -13.48
N LEU A 274 3.36 3.34 -12.64
CA LEU A 274 2.46 2.69 -11.70
C LEU A 274 1.39 1.85 -12.42
N GLN A 275 0.84 2.37 -13.52
CA GLN A 275 -0.10 1.60 -14.34
C GLN A 275 0.55 0.36 -14.96
N GLN A 276 1.82 0.43 -15.39
CA GLN A 276 2.58 -0.73 -15.87
C GLN A 276 2.78 -1.77 -14.77
N LEU A 277 3.09 -1.34 -13.55
CA LEU A 277 3.17 -2.23 -12.37
C LEU A 277 1.86 -2.99 -12.17
N TRP A 278 0.72 -2.28 -12.19
CA TRP A 278 -0.60 -2.91 -12.05
C TRP A 278 -0.94 -3.86 -13.19
N GLN A 279 -0.57 -3.53 -14.42
CA GLN A 279 -0.75 -4.43 -15.57
C GLN A 279 0.05 -5.74 -15.39
N SER A 280 1.26 -5.65 -14.86
CA SER A 280 2.09 -6.84 -14.55
C SER A 280 1.46 -7.72 -13.47
N LEU A 281 0.83 -7.10 -12.46
CA LEU A 281 0.10 -7.81 -11.41
C LEU A 281 -1.29 -8.33 -11.84
N GLY A 282 -1.82 -7.82 -12.95
CA GLY A 282 -3.17 -8.10 -13.43
C GLY A 282 -3.45 -9.58 -13.73
N THR A 283 -2.43 -10.39 -13.99
CA THR A 283 -2.58 -11.85 -14.15
C THR A 283 -2.88 -12.52 -12.81
N ALA A 284 -2.14 -12.14 -11.75
CA ALA A 284 -2.38 -12.64 -10.40
C ALA A 284 -3.77 -12.19 -9.90
N GLU A 285 -4.17 -10.94 -10.15
CA GLU A 285 -5.49 -10.44 -9.79
C GLU A 285 -6.61 -11.21 -10.50
N ARG A 286 -6.43 -11.52 -11.78
CA ARG A 286 -7.41 -12.33 -12.54
C ARG A 286 -7.54 -13.73 -11.97
N ALA A 287 -6.42 -14.36 -11.60
CA ALA A 287 -6.42 -15.68 -10.97
C ALA A 287 -7.15 -15.65 -9.62
N LEU A 288 -6.89 -14.66 -8.77
CA LEU A 288 -7.57 -14.50 -7.48
C LEU A 288 -9.07 -14.28 -7.66
N ARG A 289 -9.51 -13.47 -8.62
CA ARG A 289 -10.92 -13.27 -8.94
C ARG A 289 -11.59 -14.54 -9.44
N LEU A 290 -10.90 -15.31 -10.28
CA LEU A 290 -11.42 -16.59 -10.75
C LEU A 290 -11.61 -17.58 -9.61
N ILE A 291 -10.63 -17.71 -8.72
CA ILE A 291 -10.70 -18.55 -7.53
C ILE A 291 -11.88 -18.11 -6.64
N SER A 292 -11.99 -16.80 -6.37
CA SER A 292 -13.10 -16.28 -5.57
C SER A 292 -14.47 -16.56 -6.20
N ALA A 293 -14.60 -16.43 -7.53
CA ALA A 293 -15.82 -16.75 -8.24
C ALA A 293 -16.16 -18.26 -8.16
N MET A 294 -15.15 -19.13 -8.25
CA MET A 294 -15.35 -20.60 -8.09
C MET A 294 -15.79 -20.94 -6.66
N VAL A 295 -15.25 -20.28 -5.65
CA VAL A 295 -15.66 -20.49 -4.26
C VAL A 295 -17.11 -20.03 -4.01
N VAL A 296 -17.52 -18.90 -4.62
CA VAL A 296 -18.93 -18.47 -4.59
C VAL A 296 -19.83 -19.47 -5.28
N LEU A 297 -19.44 -19.98 -6.45
CA LEU A 297 -20.18 -21.01 -7.17
C LEU A 297 -20.35 -22.27 -6.31
N LEU A 298 -19.27 -22.70 -5.63
CA LEU A 298 -19.33 -23.83 -4.71
C LEU A 298 -20.30 -23.58 -3.54
N GLY A 299 -20.34 -22.38 -2.99
CA GLY A 299 -21.30 -21.97 -1.97
C GLY A 299 -22.75 -22.08 -2.48
N MET A 300 -22.99 -21.67 -3.74
CA MET A 300 -24.32 -21.79 -4.36
C MET A 300 -24.72 -23.24 -4.61
N VAL A 301 -23.80 -24.08 -5.08
CA VAL A 301 -24.04 -25.53 -5.23
C VAL A 301 -24.38 -26.15 -3.86
N SER A 302 -23.69 -25.75 -2.80
CA SER A 302 -23.99 -26.20 -1.43
C SER A 302 -25.40 -25.79 -0.98
N LEU A 303 -25.85 -24.58 -1.34
CA LEU A 303 -27.21 -24.10 -1.06
C LEU A 303 -28.25 -25.00 -1.80
N VAL A 304 -28.04 -25.29 -3.11
CA VAL A 304 -28.91 -26.15 -3.88
C VAL A 304 -28.94 -27.55 -3.29
N ALA A 305 -27.78 -28.10 -2.91
CA ALA A 305 -27.71 -29.42 -2.29
C ALA A 305 -28.48 -29.46 -0.96
N LEU A 306 -28.41 -28.42 -0.15
CA LEU A 306 -29.21 -28.29 1.08
C LEU A 306 -30.70 -28.30 0.77
N LEU A 307 -31.16 -27.49 -0.22
CA LEU A 307 -32.55 -27.40 -0.60
C LEU A 307 -33.10 -28.74 -1.13
N VAL A 308 -32.32 -29.47 -1.97
CA VAL A 308 -32.68 -30.80 -2.47
C VAL A 308 -32.78 -31.81 -1.35
N SER A 309 -31.80 -31.82 -0.42
CA SER A 309 -31.86 -32.69 0.77
C SER A 309 -33.10 -32.40 1.62
N THR A 310 -33.40 -31.10 1.81
CA THR A 310 -34.59 -30.65 2.52
C THR A 310 -35.89 -31.16 1.88
N LEU A 311 -35.97 -31.11 0.56
CA LEU A 311 -37.15 -31.64 -0.17
C LEU A 311 -37.34 -33.15 0.04
N GLN A 312 -36.26 -33.93 0.05
CA GLN A 312 -36.33 -35.37 0.26
C GLN A 312 -36.82 -35.73 1.67
N GLU A 313 -36.31 -35.05 2.68
CA GLU A 313 -36.71 -35.28 4.08
C GLU A 313 -38.15 -34.83 4.35
N ARG A 314 -38.66 -33.80 3.65
CA ARG A 314 -40.02 -33.23 3.81
C ARG A 314 -41.06 -33.78 2.86
N ARG A 315 -40.78 -34.90 2.19
CA ARG A 315 -41.72 -35.51 1.25
C ARG A 315 -43.11 -35.72 1.86
N ARG A 316 -43.18 -36.16 3.11
CA ARG A 316 -44.46 -36.34 3.83
C ARG A 316 -45.19 -35.02 4.11
N GLU A 317 -44.47 -33.99 4.57
CA GLU A 317 -45.03 -32.66 4.82
C GLU A 317 -45.56 -32.03 3.53
N MET A 318 -44.81 -32.12 2.44
CA MET A 318 -45.23 -31.67 1.11
C MET A 318 -46.42 -32.40 0.58
N ALA A 319 -46.53 -33.71 0.85
CA ALA A 319 -47.72 -34.50 0.50
C ALA A 319 -48.95 -34.06 1.30
N VAL A 320 -48.82 -33.77 2.58
CA VAL A 320 -49.88 -33.22 3.42
C VAL A 320 -50.32 -31.84 2.93
N LEU A 321 -49.37 -30.94 2.64
CA LEU A 321 -49.70 -29.64 2.10
C LEU A 321 -50.42 -29.72 0.74
N ARG A 322 -50.02 -30.64 -0.12
CA ARG A 322 -50.75 -30.93 -1.39
C ARG A 322 -52.15 -31.48 -1.15
N ALA A 323 -52.31 -32.40 -0.19
CA ALA A 323 -53.63 -32.97 0.16
C ALA A 323 -54.59 -31.90 0.70
N VAL A 324 -54.10 -30.86 1.37
CA VAL A 324 -54.90 -29.73 1.84
C VAL A 324 -55.09 -28.66 0.74
N GLY A 325 -54.57 -28.90 -0.49
CA GLY A 325 -54.83 -28.02 -1.64
C GLY A 325 -53.74 -26.99 -1.95
N ALA A 326 -52.54 -27.09 -1.36
CA ALA A 326 -51.44 -26.19 -1.69
C ALA A 326 -50.97 -26.36 -3.14
N ARG A 327 -50.97 -25.29 -3.91
CA ARG A 327 -50.50 -25.25 -5.30
C ARG A 327 -48.99 -25.43 -5.38
N PRO A 328 -48.43 -26.03 -6.46
CA PRO A 328 -46.99 -26.19 -6.65
C PRO A 328 -46.19 -24.85 -6.52
N ARG A 329 -46.78 -23.77 -7.00
CA ARG A 329 -46.20 -22.39 -6.87
C ARG A 329 -46.00 -21.95 -5.42
N TYR A 330 -46.88 -22.38 -4.51
CA TYR A 330 -46.74 -22.09 -3.08
C TYR A 330 -45.53 -22.80 -2.47
N ILE A 331 -45.33 -24.07 -2.85
CA ILE A 331 -44.18 -24.85 -2.39
C ILE A 331 -42.87 -24.27 -2.95
N ALA A 332 -42.84 -23.97 -4.26
CA ALA A 332 -41.69 -23.31 -4.87
C ALA A 332 -41.36 -21.95 -4.20
N GLY A 333 -42.39 -21.12 -3.93
CA GLY A 333 -42.22 -19.87 -3.23
C GLY A 333 -41.65 -20.02 -1.80
N LEU A 334 -42.01 -21.09 -1.10
CA LEU A 334 -41.47 -21.38 0.24
C LEU A 334 -39.96 -21.69 0.16
N LEU A 335 -39.52 -22.46 -0.85
CA LEU A 335 -38.11 -22.78 -1.07
C LEU A 335 -37.29 -21.54 -1.45
N VAL A 336 -37.84 -20.70 -2.32
CA VAL A 336 -37.21 -19.42 -2.69
C VAL A 336 -37.02 -18.52 -1.45
N VAL A 337 -38.06 -18.40 -0.61
CA VAL A 337 -37.97 -17.65 0.64
C VAL A 337 -36.88 -18.21 1.57
N GLU A 338 -36.80 -19.53 1.68
CA GLU A 338 -35.77 -20.20 2.49
C GLU A 338 -34.34 -19.96 1.92
N ALA A 339 -34.18 -20.07 0.59
CA ALA A 339 -32.92 -19.80 -0.08
C ALA A 339 -32.46 -18.33 0.10
N VAL A 340 -33.38 -17.38 -0.14
CA VAL A 340 -33.09 -15.95 0.01
C VAL A 340 -32.80 -15.61 1.47
N ALA A 341 -33.54 -16.14 2.43
CA ALA A 341 -33.31 -15.90 3.85
C ALA A 341 -31.95 -16.43 4.30
N THR A 342 -31.58 -17.65 3.87
CA THR A 342 -30.27 -18.27 4.16
C THR A 342 -29.12 -17.46 3.55
N SER A 343 -29.27 -17.06 2.28
CA SER A 343 -28.27 -16.24 1.58
C SER A 343 -28.15 -14.84 2.18
N ALA A 344 -29.27 -14.22 2.55
CA ALA A 344 -29.27 -12.89 3.18
C ALA A 344 -28.59 -12.92 4.56
N LEU A 345 -28.84 -13.96 5.35
CA LEU A 345 -28.16 -14.15 6.63
C LEU A 345 -26.64 -14.33 6.43
N ALA A 346 -26.24 -15.15 5.45
CA ALA A 346 -24.85 -15.38 5.12
C ALA A 346 -24.14 -14.09 4.65
N CYS A 347 -24.76 -13.33 3.76
CA CYS A 347 -24.26 -12.05 3.29
C CYS A 347 -24.15 -11.01 4.43
N GLY A 348 -25.15 -10.95 5.32
CA GLY A 348 -25.12 -10.06 6.49
C GLY A 348 -23.96 -10.40 7.43
N LEU A 349 -23.74 -11.70 7.71
CA LEU A 349 -22.59 -12.16 8.49
C LEU A 349 -21.27 -11.88 7.81
N ALA A 350 -21.18 -12.05 6.48
CA ALA A 350 -19.97 -11.74 5.72
C ALA A 350 -19.62 -10.26 5.77
N LEU A 351 -20.61 -9.37 5.56
CA LEU A 351 -20.41 -7.93 5.67
C LEU A 351 -20.00 -7.51 7.07
N ALA A 352 -20.65 -8.06 8.10
CA ALA A 352 -20.30 -7.80 9.50
C ALA A 352 -18.86 -8.25 9.81
N ALA A 353 -18.47 -9.44 9.34
CA ALA A 353 -17.11 -9.95 9.49
C ALA A 353 -16.07 -9.07 8.78
N LEU A 354 -16.37 -8.58 7.57
CA LEU A 354 -15.48 -7.68 6.82
C LEU A 354 -15.34 -6.31 7.51
N VAL A 355 -16.44 -5.74 8.01
CA VAL A 355 -16.43 -4.49 8.76
C VAL A 355 -15.59 -4.66 10.03
N LEU A 356 -15.81 -5.75 10.78
CA LEU A 356 -15.06 -6.04 12.00
C LEU A 356 -13.56 -6.27 11.70
N ALA A 357 -13.26 -7.08 10.67
CA ALA A 357 -11.88 -7.32 10.25
C ALA A 357 -11.17 -6.03 9.80
N SER A 358 -11.86 -5.15 9.07
CA SER A 358 -11.32 -3.86 8.65
C SER A 358 -11.12 -2.91 9.84
N ALA A 359 -12.06 -2.86 10.78
CA ALA A 359 -11.98 -2.00 11.96
C ALA A 359 -10.85 -2.43 12.91
N VAL A 360 -10.75 -3.75 13.20
CA VAL A 360 -9.72 -4.31 14.08
C VAL A 360 -8.37 -4.39 13.37
N GLY A 361 -8.37 -4.78 12.09
CA GLY A 361 -7.16 -4.95 11.29
C GLY A 361 -6.51 -3.65 10.84
N ARG A 362 -7.21 -2.51 10.93
CA ARG A 362 -6.71 -1.21 10.44
C ARG A 362 -5.37 -0.81 11.06
N SER A 363 -5.26 -0.90 12.37
CA SER A 363 -4.02 -0.56 13.09
C SER A 363 -2.90 -1.54 12.80
N TRP A 364 -3.22 -2.83 12.70
CA TRP A 364 -2.25 -3.87 12.40
C TRP A 364 -1.76 -3.82 10.93
N ALA A 365 -2.67 -3.68 9.97
CA ALA A 365 -2.33 -3.57 8.54
C ALA A 365 -1.46 -2.34 8.26
N LEU A 366 -1.73 -1.25 8.96
CA LEU A 366 -0.98 -0.02 8.87
C LEU A 366 0.40 -0.15 9.52
N ALA A 367 0.50 -0.81 10.69
CA ALA A 367 1.76 -1.00 11.41
C ALA A 367 2.69 -2.02 10.73
N GLN A 368 2.13 -3.08 10.12
CA GLN A 368 2.93 -4.19 9.58
C GLN A 368 3.22 -4.05 8.09
N TYR A 369 2.32 -3.43 7.32
CA TYR A 369 2.40 -3.37 5.85
C TYR A 369 2.31 -1.95 5.29
N GLY A 370 2.17 -0.91 6.11
CA GLY A 370 1.97 0.45 5.64
C GLY A 370 0.66 0.65 4.84
N LEU A 371 -0.27 -0.31 4.92
CA LEU A 371 -1.54 -0.27 4.18
C LEU A 371 -2.58 0.51 4.97
N SER A 372 -2.95 1.67 4.47
CA SER A 372 -4.05 2.46 5.05
C SER A 372 -5.41 1.89 4.61
N ILE A 373 -6.14 1.27 5.55
CA ILE A 373 -7.54 0.90 5.31
C ILE A 373 -8.40 2.16 5.44
N THR A 374 -8.73 2.78 4.31
CA THR A 374 -9.49 4.03 4.24
C THR A 374 -10.98 3.82 4.41
N HIS A 375 -11.52 2.74 3.82
CA HIS A 375 -12.95 2.43 3.85
C HIS A 375 -13.25 1.20 4.73
N VAL A 376 -13.88 1.43 5.88
CA VAL A 376 -14.35 0.37 6.80
C VAL A 376 -15.74 -0.11 6.38
N TRP A 377 -16.62 0.79 5.94
CA TRP A 377 -17.98 0.47 5.52
C TRP A 377 -18.05 -0.07 4.08
N PRO A 378 -19.04 -0.94 3.77
CA PRO A 378 -19.23 -1.45 2.43
C PRO A 378 -19.54 -0.33 1.45
N ASP A 379 -18.92 -0.38 0.28
CA ASP A 379 -19.16 0.55 -0.82
C ASP A 379 -20.35 0.10 -1.70
N ALA A 380 -20.75 0.97 -2.64
CA ALA A 380 -21.84 0.67 -3.57
C ALA A 380 -21.58 -0.54 -4.46
N ARG A 381 -20.31 -0.85 -4.76
CA ARG A 381 -19.93 -2.01 -5.59
C ARG A 381 -20.08 -3.31 -4.79
N GLU A 382 -19.61 -3.33 -3.53
CA GLU A 382 -19.77 -4.46 -2.64
C GLU A 382 -21.25 -4.80 -2.41
N LEU A 383 -22.07 -3.76 -2.17
CA LEU A 383 -23.51 -3.92 -2.06
C LEU A 383 -24.15 -4.44 -3.36
N GLY A 384 -23.63 -3.99 -4.51
CA GLY A 384 -24.06 -4.51 -5.83
C GLY A 384 -23.76 -6.01 -6.01
N TRP A 385 -22.59 -6.48 -5.58
CA TRP A 385 -22.25 -7.91 -5.59
C TRP A 385 -23.18 -8.72 -4.68
N VAL A 386 -23.47 -8.23 -3.48
CA VAL A 386 -24.40 -8.87 -2.54
C VAL A 386 -25.81 -8.94 -3.13
N ALA A 387 -26.30 -7.85 -3.71
CA ALA A 387 -27.59 -7.82 -4.37
C ALA A 387 -27.68 -8.82 -5.54
N GLY A 388 -26.64 -8.88 -6.36
CA GLY A 388 -26.53 -9.87 -7.44
C GLY A 388 -26.60 -11.31 -6.93
N LEU A 389 -25.91 -11.64 -5.85
CA LEU A 389 -25.92 -12.97 -5.24
C LEU A 389 -27.30 -13.32 -4.67
N LEU A 390 -27.99 -12.38 -4.05
CA LEU A 390 -29.36 -12.57 -3.56
C LEU A 390 -30.35 -12.78 -4.71
N LEU A 391 -30.19 -12.09 -5.83
CA LEU A 391 -31.03 -12.29 -7.02
C LEU A 391 -30.82 -13.69 -7.62
N VAL A 392 -29.57 -14.15 -7.71
CA VAL A 392 -29.29 -15.51 -8.22
C VAL A 392 -29.82 -16.59 -7.28
N SER A 393 -29.79 -16.35 -5.94
CA SER A 393 -30.36 -17.30 -4.97
C SER A 393 -31.89 -17.35 -5.01
N ALA A 394 -32.55 -16.41 -5.67
CA ALA A 394 -34.01 -16.35 -5.83
C ALA A 394 -34.52 -17.06 -7.11
N VAL A 395 -33.63 -17.45 -8.03
CA VAL A 395 -33.93 -18.16 -9.28
C VAL A 395 -33.73 -19.66 -9.12
#